data_2c1b949a7cdc6ff97f8f476a7945dd7b
#
_entry.id   2c1b949a7cdc6ff97f8f476a7945dd7b
#
_cell.length_a   1.000
_cell.length_b   1.000
_cell.length_c   1.000
_cell.angle_alpha   90.00
_cell.angle_beta   90.00
_cell.angle_gamma   90.00
#
_symmetry.space_group_name_H-M   'P 1'
#
loop_
_entity.id
_entity.type
_entity.pdbx_description
1 polymer ?
#
loop_
_entity_poly.entity_id
_entity_poly.type
_entity_poly.pdbx_seq_one_letter_code
_entity_poly.pdbx_strand_id
1 'polypeptide(L)'
;MKVLCIADHIDPVIYSANLKGRFSDIDLVLSAGDLALEYYDFIVSTLNKPLLFVFGNHQLEGLLHRLDPFGVALSAWELGVGAMDVEGRVTCVKGLIVAGLGGSIWYNGGDNQYTDFGMFLRILRLMPGMLWNRIIRGRFIDILLTHSPPYGINDLPDASHTGFRVFLWFMRHFRPAYLVHGHVHLYDRNAAREAKYADTTVVNAYDHAVLSLEISR
;
A
#
# COMPACT_ATOMS: atom_id res chain seq x y z
N MET A 1 5.35 16.28 -6.23
CA MET A 1 4.06 15.61 -5.98
C MET A 1 3.95 15.29 -4.50
N LYS A 2 2.83 15.62 -3.86
CA LYS A 2 2.57 15.24 -2.46
C LYS A 2 1.61 14.06 -2.38
N VAL A 3 1.99 13.03 -1.64
CA VAL A 3 1.25 11.78 -1.50
C VAL A 3 0.88 11.57 -0.03
N LEU A 4 -0.40 11.42 0.25
CA LEU A 4 -0.90 11.02 1.56
C LEU A 4 -0.91 9.50 1.64
N CYS A 5 -0.17 8.92 2.59
CA CYS A 5 -0.15 7.49 2.86
C CYS A 5 -0.93 7.21 4.15
N ILE A 6 -1.77 6.17 4.15
CA ILE A 6 -2.62 5.77 5.28
C ILE A 6 -2.60 4.25 5.45
N ALA A 7 -2.74 3.76 6.68
CA ALA A 7 -2.86 2.32 6.98
C ALA A 7 -3.43 2.06 8.38
N ASP A 8 -4.08 0.90 8.53
CA ASP A 8 -4.42 0.18 9.76
C ASP A 8 -5.40 0.89 10.72
N HIS A 9 -5.30 2.19 10.86
CA HIS A 9 -6.13 2.92 11.81
C HIS A 9 -6.82 4.12 11.15
N ILE A 10 -8.09 4.35 11.49
CA ILE A 10 -8.86 5.53 11.04
C ILE A 10 -8.39 6.74 11.84
N ASP A 11 -7.48 7.51 11.26
CA ASP A 11 -6.91 8.68 11.91
C ASP A 11 -7.95 9.81 12.01
N PRO A 12 -8.25 10.30 13.23
CA PRO A 12 -9.18 11.44 13.43
C PRO A 12 -8.74 12.74 12.74
N VAL A 13 -7.46 12.90 12.45
CA VAL A 13 -6.94 14.04 11.69
C VAL A 13 -7.41 14.01 10.24
N ILE A 14 -7.43 12.80 9.66
CA ILE A 14 -7.92 12.55 8.30
C ILE A 14 -9.44 12.46 8.29
N TYR A 15 -10.05 11.66 9.20
CA TYR A 15 -11.49 11.49 9.28
C TYR A 15 -12.16 12.66 9.99
N SER A 16 -12.07 13.84 9.39
CA SER A 16 -12.57 15.08 9.97
C SER A 16 -13.09 16.06 8.92
N ALA A 17 -13.99 16.97 9.32
CA ALA A 17 -14.50 18.04 8.47
C ALA A 17 -13.39 18.97 7.91
N ASN A 18 -12.23 18.99 8.57
CA ASN A 18 -11.08 19.82 8.18
C ASN A 18 -10.12 19.12 7.21
N LEU A 19 -10.41 17.90 6.75
CA LEU A 19 -9.53 17.14 5.85
C LEU A 19 -9.14 17.99 4.62
N LYS A 20 -10.11 18.59 3.94
CA LYS A 20 -9.86 19.38 2.73
C LYS A 20 -8.98 20.60 3.01
N GLY A 21 -9.16 21.26 4.16
CA GLY A 21 -8.34 22.41 4.54
C GLY A 21 -6.89 22.06 4.85
N ARG A 22 -6.66 20.92 5.49
CA ARG A 22 -5.31 20.46 5.90
C ARG A 22 -4.52 19.83 4.77
N PHE A 23 -5.20 19.13 3.86
CA PHE A 23 -4.57 18.29 2.82
C PHE A 23 -4.99 18.69 1.40
N SER A 24 -5.30 19.98 1.19
CA SER A 24 -5.70 20.53 -0.12
C SER A 24 -4.62 20.37 -1.21
N ASP A 25 -3.36 20.32 -0.82
CA ASP A 25 -2.18 20.23 -1.69
C ASP A 25 -1.72 18.79 -1.97
N ILE A 26 -2.45 17.79 -1.47
CA ILE A 26 -2.21 16.38 -1.80
C ILE A 26 -2.61 16.10 -3.24
N ASP A 27 -1.78 15.36 -3.94
CA ASP A 27 -2.00 14.95 -5.33
C ASP A 27 -2.59 13.54 -5.46
N LEU A 28 -2.25 12.65 -4.55
CA LEU A 28 -2.57 11.23 -4.56
C LEU A 28 -2.67 10.69 -3.14
N VAL A 29 -3.53 9.70 -2.92
CA VAL A 29 -3.61 8.94 -1.67
C VAL A 29 -3.20 7.49 -1.92
N LEU A 30 -2.35 6.93 -1.05
CA LEU A 30 -1.98 5.53 -1.03
C LEU A 30 -2.44 4.90 0.28
N SER A 31 -3.14 3.78 0.21
CA SER A 31 -3.50 3.01 1.40
C SER A 31 -2.80 1.66 1.41
N ALA A 32 -2.07 1.40 2.49
CA ALA A 32 -1.38 0.13 2.71
C ALA A 32 -2.28 -0.94 3.36
N GLY A 33 -3.59 -0.73 3.40
CA GLY A 33 -4.57 -1.76 3.81
C GLY A 33 -5.07 -1.64 5.25
N ASP A 34 -5.91 -2.60 5.62
CA ASP A 34 -6.59 -2.76 6.91
C ASP A 34 -7.42 -1.53 7.34
N LEU A 35 -8.07 -0.90 6.36
CA LEU A 35 -8.98 0.22 6.54
C LEU A 35 -10.34 -0.07 5.91
N ALA A 36 -11.41 0.42 6.54
CA ALA A 36 -12.77 0.25 6.04
C ALA A 36 -12.98 1.00 4.71
N LEU A 37 -13.77 0.42 3.80
CA LEU A 37 -14.06 1.03 2.50
C LEU A 37 -14.79 2.38 2.62
N GLU A 38 -15.61 2.55 3.64
CA GLU A 38 -16.29 3.81 3.97
C GLU A 38 -15.30 4.94 4.26
N TYR A 39 -14.12 4.60 4.82
CA TYR A 39 -13.06 5.58 5.04
C TYR A 39 -12.41 6.02 3.72
N TYR A 40 -12.23 5.10 2.77
CA TYR A 40 -11.76 5.45 1.42
C TYR A 40 -12.76 6.33 0.68
N ASP A 41 -14.05 5.99 0.75
CA ASP A 41 -15.11 6.78 0.14
C ASP A 41 -15.16 8.21 0.70
N PHE A 42 -15.06 8.35 2.03
CA PHE A 42 -14.95 9.65 2.68
C PHE A 42 -13.76 10.48 2.17
N ILE A 43 -12.57 9.87 2.08
CA ILE A 43 -11.35 10.56 1.62
C ILE A 43 -11.49 10.98 0.15
N VAL A 44 -11.91 10.05 -0.71
CA VAL A 44 -12.07 10.31 -2.15
C VAL A 44 -13.10 11.40 -2.39
N SER A 45 -14.27 11.33 -1.76
CA SER A 45 -15.34 12.32 -1.93
C SER A 45 -14.95 13.70 -1.41
N THR A 46 -14.17 13.75 -0.30
CA THR A 46 -13.76 15.01 0.32
C THR A 46 -12.60 15.69 -0.41
N LEU A 47 -11.54 14.93 -0.77
CA LEU A 47 -10.35 15.48 -1.42
C LEU A 47 -10.49 15.57 -2.95
N ASN A 48 -11.35 14.77 -3.54
CA ASN A 48 -11.45 14.60 -5.01
C ASN A 48 -10.07 14.28 -5.64
N LYS A 49 -9.34 13.33 -5.02
CA LYS A 49 -8.03 12.87 -5.46
C LYS A 49 -8.05 11.36 -5.68
N PRO A 50 -7.23 10.85 -6.62
CA PRO A 50 -7.09 9.40 -6.77
C PRO A 50 -6.64 8.76 -5.46
N LEU A 51 -7.22 7.60 -5.11
CA LEU A 51 -6.79 6.77 -4.01
C LEU A 51 -6.47 5.38 -4.56
N LEU A 52 -5.23 4.92 -4.33
CA LEU A 52 -4.80 3.57 -4.64
C LEU A 52 -4.67 2.78 -3.34
N PHE A 53 -5.07 1.51 -3.34
CA PHE A 53 -4.95 0.69 -2.14
C PHE A 53 -4.55 -0.75 -2.44
N VAL A 54 -4.00 -1.41 -1.43
CA VAL A 54 -3.84 -2.86 -1.34
C VAL A 54 -4.63 -3.38 -0.15
N PHE A 55 -4.93 -4.68 -0.14
CA PHE A 55 -5.61 -5.30 1.00
C PHE A 55 -4.61 -5.67 2.09
N GLY A 56 -4.99 -5.47 3.36
CA GLY A 56 -4.32 -6.06 4.50
C GLY A 56 -4.75 -7.50 4.74
N ASN A 57 -4.37 -8.06 5.86
CA ASN A 57 -4.75 -9.43 6.25
C ASN A 57 -6.04 -9.49 7.09
N HIS A 58 -6.60 -8.35 7.53
CA HIS A 58 -7.87 -8.26 8.26
C HIS A 58 -9.02 -7.67 7.42
N GLN A 59 -8.74 -7.03 6.31
CA GLN A 59 -9.72 -6.30 5.51
C GLN A 59 -10.69 -7.21 4.74
N LEU A 60 -10.26 -8.43 4.39
CA LEU A 60 -11.07 -9.38 3.61
C LEU A 60 -12.26 -9.95 4.36
N GLU A 61 -12.21 -10.09 5.69
CA GLU A 61 -13.34 -10.55 6.48
C GLU A 61 -14.58 -9.65 6.30
N GLY A 62 -14.39 -8.33 6.26
CA GLY A 62 -15.47 -7.37 5.99
C GLY A 62 -15.98 -7.38 4.55
N LEU A 63 -15.13 -7.77 3.58
CA LEU A 63 -15.49 -7.85 2.17
C LEU A 63 -16.21 -9.15 1.80
N LEU A 64 -15.80 -10.26 2.40
CA LEU A 64 -16.43 -11.58 2.17
C LEU A 64 -17.93 -11.59 2.52
N HIS A 65 -18.34 -10.76 3.46
CA HIS A 65 -19.77 -10.54 3.76
C HIS A 65 -20.50 -9.72 2.68
N ARG A 66 -19.79 -9.10 1.74
CA ARG A 66 -20.33 -8.32 0.59
C ARG A 66 -20.09 -9.03 -0.74
N LEU A 67 -19.71 -10.30 -0.74
CA LEU A 67 -19.63 -11.08 -1.97
C LEU A 67 -21.02 -11.24 -2.58
N ASP A 68 -21.08 -11.14 -3.90
CA ASP A 68 -22.20 -11.65 -4.69
C ASP A 68 -22.53 -13.09 -4.20
N PRO A 69 -23.83 -13.46 -4.11
CA PRO A 69 -24.26 -14.83 -3.77
C PRO A 69 -23.58 -15.95 -4.56
N PHE A 70 -22.90 -15.63 -5.66
CA PHE A 70 -22.14 -16.57 -6.49
C PHE A 70 -20.63 -16.60 -6.16
N GLY A 71 -20.16 -15.91 -5.11
CA GLY A 71 -18.76 -15.95 -4.67
C GLY A 71 -17.78 -15.17 -5.55
N VAL A 72 -18.27 -14.28 -6.40
CA VAL A 72 -17.43 -13.41 -7.24
C VAL A 72 -16.95 -12.23 -6.38
N ALA A 73 -15.64 -12.06 -6.25
CA ALA A 73 -15.07 -10.90 -5.61
C ALA A 73 -15.43 -9.63 -6.39
N LEU A 74 -16.24 -8.76 -5.77
CA LEU A 74 -16.58 -7.47 -6.37
C LEU A 74 -15.33 -6.59 -6.42
N SER A 75 -15.08 -5.95 -7.56
CA SER A 75 -14.05 -4.93 -7.67
C SER A 75 -14.42 -3.70 -6.81
N ALA A 76 -13.43 -2.91 -6.41
CA ALA A 76 -13.69 -1.67 -5.67
C ALA A 76 -14.66 -0.72 -6.41
N TRP A 77 -14.68 -0.77 -7.75
CA TRP A 77 -15.62 -0.06 -8.60
C TRP A 77 -17.08 -0.59 -8.43
N GLU A 78 -17.27 -1.91 -8.40
CA GLU A 78 -18.57 -2.53 -8.18
C GLU A 78 -19.09 -2.30 -6.76
N LEU A 79 -18.18 -2.07 -5.80
CA LEU A 79 -18.51 -1.66 -4.44
C LEU A 79 -18.88 -0.17 -4.32
N GLY A 80 -18.78 0.60 -5.42
CA GLY A 80 -19.11 2.03 -5.45
C GLY A 80 -18.08 2.93 -4.74
N VAL A 81 -16.94 2.37 -4.34
CA VAL A 81 -15.85 3.13 -3.71
C VAL A 81 -14.99 3.72 -4.81
N GLY A 82 -14.82 5.04 -4.85
CA GLY A 82 -14.01 5.74 -5.85
C GLY A 82 -12.50 5.50 -5.74
N ALA A 83 -12.08 4.45 -5.02
CA ALA A 83 -10.70 4.03 -4.84
C ALA A 83 -10.32 2.91 -5.82
N MET A 84 -9.04 2.85 -6.19
CA MET A 84 -8.52 1.87 -7.14
C MET A 84 -7.72 0.79 -6.40
N ASP A 85 -8.16 -0.45 -6.51
CA ASP A 85 -7.41 -1.62 -6.10
C ASP A 85 -6.20 -1.83 -7.04
N VAL A 86 -4.99 -1.84 -6.46
CA VAL A 86 -3.73 -2.08 -7.19
C VAL A 86 -3.08 -3.41 -6.82
N GLU A 87 -3.81 -4.28 -6.14
CA GLU A 87 -3.36 -5.60 -5.72
C GLU A 87 -2.87 -6.44 -6.90
N GLY A 88 -1.60 -6.89 -6.86
CA GLY A 88 -0.98 -7.67 -7.94
C GLY A 88 -0.84 -6.93 -9.28
N ARG A 89 -0.88 -5.60 -9.29
CA ARG A 89 -0.87 -4.77 -10.50
C ARG A 89 0.23 -3.70 -10.46
N VAL A 90 0.62 -3.25 -11.65
CA VAL A 90 1.48 -2.08 -11.85
C VAL A 90 0.66 -1.01 -12.54
N THR A 91 0.48 0.12 -11.88
CA THR A 91 -0.38 1.22 -12.32
C THR A 91 0.40 2.52 -12.42
N CYS A 92 0.09 3.35 -13.41
CA CYS A 92 0.69 4.68 -13.54
C CYS A 92 -0.40 5.75 -13.33
N VAL A 93 -0.28 6.54 -12.27
CA VAL A 93 -1.22 7.63 -11.96
C VAL A 93 -0.43 8.93 -11.83
N LYS A 94 -0.82 9.96 -12.60
CA LYS A 94 -0.15 11.26 -12.64
C LYS A 94 1.38 11.18 -12.89
N GLY A 95 1.83 10.17 -13.64
CA GLY A 95 3.23 9.92 -13.93
C GLY A 95 3.99 9.11 -12.86
N LEU A 96 3.38 8.85 -11.71
CA LEU A 96 3.93 7.97 -10.67
C LEU A 96 3.57 6.51 -10.96
N ILE A 97 4.56 5.63 -10.98
CA ILE A 97 4.39 4.19 -11.21
C ILE A 97 4.34 3.48 -9.87
N VAL A 98 3.20 2.89 -9.55
CA VAL A 98 2.95 2.17 -8.28
C VAL A 98 2.71 0.70 -8.58
N ALA A 99 3.38 -0.18 -7.85
CA ALA A 99 3.08 -1.62 -7.81
C ALA A 99 2.51 -1.98 -6.45
N GLY A 100 1.44 -2.80 -6.41
CA GLY A 100 0.74 -3.17 -5.18
C GLY A 100 0.90 -4.65 -4.82
N LEU A 101 1.20 -4.94 -3.54
CA LEU A 101 1.29 -6.29 -2.96
C LEU A 101 0.77 -6.29 -1.53
N GLY A 102 -0.48 -6.61 -1.33
CA GLY A 102 -1.10 -6.69 0.00
C GLY A 102 -0.83 -8.01 0.73
N GLY A 103 -1.41 -8.11 1.91
CA GLY A 103 -1.33 -9.28 2.79
C GLY A 103 -0.10 -9.33 3.66
N SER A 104 -0.07 -10.32 4.58
CA SER A 104 0.98 -10.51 5.56
C SER A 104 1.72 -11.83 5.40
N ILE A 105 2.82 -11.98 6.17
CA ILE A 105 3.49 -13.27 6.33
C ILE A 105 2.52 -14.31 6.88
N TRP A 106 2.69 -15.57 6.49
CA TRP A 106 1.90 -16.68 7.01
C TRP A 106 2.20 -16.91 8.49
N TYR A 107 1.19 -16.79 9.37
CA TYR A 107 1.35 -17.04 10.80
C TYR A 107 0.24 -17.92 11.42
N ASN A 108 -1.00 -17.87 10.95
CA ASN A 108 -2.11 -18.66 11.50
C ASN A 108 -3.03 -19.30 10.45
N GLY A 109 -2.73 -19.10 9.16
CA GLY A 109 -3.56 -19.65 8.08
C GLY A 109 -4.82 -18.85 7.76
N GLY A 110 -4.91 -17.62 8.24
CA GLY A 110 -5.97 -16.68 7.86
C GLY A 110 -5.88 -16.21 6.42
N ASP A 111 -6.85 -15.41 6.02
CA ASP A 111 -6.93 -14.85 4.68
C ASP A 111 -5.78 -13.90 4.38
N ASN A 112 -5.44 -13.78 3.11
CA ASN A 112 -4.42 -12.88 2.58
C ASN A 112 -3.05 -13.00 3.29
N GLN A 113 -2.69 -14.23 3.69
CA GLN A 113 -1.40 -14.55 4.28
C GLN A 113 -0.56 -15.40 3.33
N TYR A 114 0.72 -15.07 3.18
CA TYR A 114 1.60 -15.68 2.21
C TYR A 114 2.94 -16.10 2.83
N THR A 115 3.52 -17.18 2.33
CA THR A 115 4.95 -17.47 2.57
C THR A 115 5.83 -16.53 1.74
N ASP A 116 7.11 -16.38 2.09
CA ASP A 116 8.06 -15.64 1.25
C ASP A 116 8.06 -16.13 -0.21
N PHE A 117 7.97 -17.45 -0.44
CA PHE A 117 7.89 -18.02 -1.77
C PHE A 117 6.56 -17.67 -2.46
N GLY A 118 5.44 -17.70 -1.75
CA GLY A 118 4.14 -17.27 -2.27
C GLY A 118 4.18 -15.79 -2.70
N MET A 119 4.78 -14.93 -1.87
CA MET A 119 4.96 -13.51 -2.19
C MET A 119 5.92 -13.32 -3.38
N PHE A 120 6.99 -14.12 -3.49
CA PHE A 120 7.86 -14.11 -4.67
C PHE A 120 7.10 -14.43 -5.96
N LEU A 121 6.21 -15.43 -5.97
CA LEU A 121 5.37 -15.74 -7.13
C LEU A 121 4.42 -14.58 -7.49
N ARG A 122 3.93 -13.83 -6.52
CA ARG A 122 3.12 -12.62 -6.75
C ARG A 122 3.96 -11.50 -7.35
N ILE A 123 5.20 -11.33 -6.94
CA ILE A 123 6.15 -10.40 -7.57
C ILE A 123 6.37 -10.76 -9.04
N LEU A 124 6.51 -12.04 -9.37
CA LEU A 124 6.68 -12.48 -10.77
C LEU A 124 5.50 -12.05 -11.66
N ARG A 125 4.28 -11.95 -11.12
CA ARG A 125 3.12 -11.47 -11.87
C ARG A 125 3.20 -9.97 -12.19
N LEU A 126 3.95 -9.19 -11.41
CA LEU A 126 4.19 -7.77 -11.69
C LEU A 126 5.23 -7.55 -12.80
N MET A 127 6.09 -8.55 -13.06
CA MET A 127 7.23 -8.43 -13.97
C MET A 127 6.87 -7.92 -15.37
N PRO A 128 5.80 -8.39 -16.05
CA PRO A 128 5.46 -7.88 -17.37
C PRO A 128 5.20 -6.37 -17.37
N GLY A 129 4.42 -5.86 -16.40
CA GLY A 129 4.14 -4.43 -16.26
C GLY A 129 5.38 -3.61 -15.90
N MET A 130 6.23 -4.14 -15.02
CA MET A 130 7.49 -3.50 -14.62
C MET A 130 8.48 -3.42 -15.80
N LEU A 131 8.64 -4.49 -16.55
CA LEU A 131 9.51 -4.52 -17.75
C LEU A 131 9.00 -3.56 -18.82
N TRP A 132 7.68 -3.53 -19.05
CA TRP A 132 7.07 -2.56 -19.96
C TRP A 132 7.40 -1.12 -19.56
N ASN A 133 7.24 -0.76 -18.28
CA ASN A 133 7.59 0.56 -17.79
C ASN A 133 9.11 0.84 -17.93
N ARG A 134 9.97 -0.16 -17.72
CA ARG A 134 11.41 -0.02 -17.93
C ARG A 134 11.75 0.36 -19.35
N ILE A 135 11.07 -0.24 -20.33
CA ILE A 135 11.26 0.05 -21.76
C ILE A 135 10.72 1.43 -22.12
N ILE A 136 9.48 1.75 -21.71
CA ILE A 136 8.79 2.99 -22.15
C ILE A 136 9.20 4.22 -21.33
N ARG A 137 9.49 4.04 -20.02
CA ARG A 137 9.69 5.13 -19.05
C ARG A 137 11.08 5.16 -18.42
N GLY A 138 11.97 4.23 -18.78
CA GLY A 138 13.34 4.14 -18.27
C GLY A 138 13.47 3.63 -16.83
N ARG A 139 12.36 3.28 -16.15
CA ARG A 139 12.34 2.80 -14.76
C ARG A 139 11.26 1.75 -14.54
N PHE A 140 11.47 0.85 -13.57
CA PHE A 140 10.53 -0.25 -13.29
C PHE A 140 9.26 0.26 -12.59
N ILE A 141 9.44 0.86 -11.41
CA ILE A 141 8.41 1.46 -10.57
C ILE A 141 9.03 2.58 -9.73
N ASP A 142 8.20 3.47 -9.21
CA ASP A 142 8.59 4.52 -8.28
C ASP A 142 8.27 4.12 -6.83
N ILE A 143 7.10 3.49 -6.61
CA ILE A 143 6.64 3.04 -5.29
C ILE A 143 6.24 1.57 -5.34
N LEU A 144 6.74 0.79 -4.38
CA LEU A 144 6.14 -0.48 -3.98
C LEU A 144 5.21 -0.23 -2.81
N LEU A 145 3.90 -0.38 -3.03
CA LEU A 145 2.87 -0.29 -2.00
C LEU A 145 2.59 -1.69 -1.47
N THR A 146 2.87 -1.93 -0.17
CA THR A 146 2.65 -3.23 0.46
C THR A 146 1.79 -3.07 1.72
N HIS A 147 1.21 -4.16 2.22
CA HIS A 147 0.64 -4.14 3.56
C HIS A 147 1.72 -4.42 4.60
N SER A 148 2.41 -5.53 4.49
CA SER A 148 3.51 -5.89 5.42
C SER A 148 4.82 -5.20 5.09
N PRO A 149 5.68 -4.99 6.11
CA PRO A 149 7.04 -4.44 5.95
C PRO A 149 8.02 -5.44 5.30
N PRO A 150 9.21 -4.98 4.89
CA PRO A 150 10.34 -5.86 4.61
C PRO A 150 10.94 -6.43 5.91
N TYR A 151 11.48 -7.65 5.84
CA TYR A 151 12.14 -8.31 6.96
C TYR A 151 13.30 -7.47 7.55
N GLY A 152 13.31 -7.31 8.87
CA GLY A 152 14.34 -6.57 9.60
C GLY A 152 14.28 -5.05 9.44
N ILE A 153 13.20 -4.50 8.82
CA ILE A 153 13.04 -3.06 8.61
C ILE A 153 11.59 -2.68 8.93
N ASN A 154 11.41 -1.92 10.00
CA ASN A 154 10.09 -1.53 10.52
C ASN A 154 9.17 -2.72 10.88
N ASP A 155 9.69 -3.94 10.93
CA ASP A 155 8.96 -5.14 11.35
C ASP A 155 9.15 -5.41 12.84
N LEU A 156 8.45 -6.42 13.38
CA LEU A 156 8.61 -6.88 14.75
C LEU A 156 9.01 -8.36 14.79
N PRO A 157 9.66 -8.83 15.86
CA PRO A 157 10.19 -10.19 15.92
C PRO A 157 9.11 -11.28 16.18
N ASP A 158 7.85 -10.90 16.38
CA ASP A 158 6.76 -11.86 16.55
C ASP A 158 6.29 -12.41 15.19
N ALA A 159 5.58 -13.55 15.24
CA ALA A 159 5.18 -14.29 14.05
C ALA A 159 4.23 -13.52 13.13
N SER A 160 3.36 -12.66 13.68
CA SER A 160 2.35 -11.93 12.90
C SER A 160 2.93 -10.69 12.20
N HIS A 161 3.92 -10.03 12.81
CA HIS A 161 4.48 -8.77 12.32
C HIS A 161 5.87 -8.92 11.68
N THR A 162 6.37 -10.14 11.54
CA THR A 162 7.59 -10.41 10.77
C THR A 162 7.40 -10.02 9.31
N GLY A 163 8.36 -9.28 8.76
CA GLY A 163 8.32 -8.81 7.37
C GLY A 163 8.78 -9.84 6.33
N PHE A 164 8.55 -9.55 5.06
CA PHE A 164 8.95 -10.42 3.95
C PHE A 164 10.44 -10.23 3.56
N ARG A 165 11.20 -11.32 3.51
CA ARG A 165 12.60 -11.32 3.03
C ARG A 165 12.70 -11.01 1.55
N VAL A 166 11.73 -11.46 0.77
CA VAL A 166 11.67 -11.22 -0.67
C VAL A 166 11.56 -9.74 -1.03
N PHE A 167 11.04 -8.89 -0.15
CA PHE A 167 11.02 -7.44 -0.38
C PHE A 167 12.43 -6.82 -0.33
N LEU A 168 13.35 -7.36 0.47
CA LEU A 168 14.76 -6.95 0.45
C LEU A 168 15.41 -7.25 -0.92
N TRP A 169 15.14 -8.44 -1.46
CA TRP A 169 15.57 -8.79 -2.80
C TRP A 169 14.96 -7.86 -3.85
N PHE A 170 13.65 -7.60 -3.75
CA PHE A 170 12.94 -6.71 -4.67
C PHE A 170 13.54 -5.30 -4.70
N MET A 171 13.74 -4.68 -3.54
CA MET A 171 14.32 -3.34 -3.43
C MET A 171 15.72 -3.24 -4.04
N ARG A 172 16.56 -4.27 -3.84
CA ARG A 172 17.90 -4.30 -4.44
C ARG A 172 17.91 -4.37 -5.96
N HIS A 173 16.94 -5.10 -6.55
CA HIS A 173 16.92 -5.36 -8.00
C HIS A 173 16.15 -4.30 -8.78
N PHE A 174 15.01 -3.85 -8.27
CA PHE A 174 14.11 -2.92 -8.98
C PHE A 174 14.22 -1.48 -8.50
N ARG A 175 14.84 -1.26 -7.35
CA ARG A 175 15.19 0.06 -6.80
C ARG A 175 14.03 1.06 -6.82
N PRO A 176 12.85 0.74 -6.25
CA PRO A 176 11.82 1.74 -6.08
C PRO A 176 12.35 2.89 -5.21
N ALA A 177 11.92 4.12 -5.45
CA ALA A 177 12.29 5.23 -4.59
C ALA A 177 11.71 5.04 -3.17
N TYR A 178 10.50 4.46 -3.09
CA TYR A 178 9.83 4.19 -1.81
C TYR A 178 9.24 2.78 -1.78
N LEU A 179 9.25 2.19 -0.58
CA LEU A 179 8.36 1.11 -0.17
C LEU A 179 7.47 1.67 0.93
N VAL A 180 6.15 1.69 0.71
CA VAL A 180 5.16 2.17 1.67
C VAL A 180 4.40 0.97 2.22
N HIS A 181 4.35 0.84 3.54
CA HIS A 181 3.69 -0.29 4.21
C HIS A 181 2.88 0.17 5.43
N GLY A 182 2.02 -0.72 5.94
CA GLY A 182 1.29 -0.63 7.20
C GLY A 182 1.64 -1.77 8.13
N HIS A 183 0.61 -2.45 8.66
CA HIS A 183 0.64 -3.68 9.45
C HIS A 183 1.31 -3.57 10.83
N VAL A 184 2.39 -2.84 10.97
CA VAL A 184 3.07 -2.60 12.25
C VAL A 184 2.61 -1.29 12.84
N HIS A 185 1.90 -1.37 13.97
CA HIS A 185 1.30 -0.21 14.61
C HIS A 185 2.35 0.61 15.37
N LEU A 186 2.41 1.91 15.10
CA LEU A 186 3.29 2.86 15.78
C LEU A 186 2.54 3.54 16.92
N TYR A 187 2.50 2.91 18.09
CA TYR A 187 1.84 3.49 19.29
C TYR A 187 2.61 4.68 19.86
N ASP A 188 3.94 4.73 19.67
CA ASP A 188 4.74 5.91 20.00
C ASP A 188 4.81 6.83 18.77
N ARG A 189 4.27 8.04 18.93
CA ARG A 189 4.28 9.08 17.88
C ARG A 189 5.68 9.54 17.49
N ASN A 190 6.67 9.32 18.35
CA ASN A 190 8.07 9.64 18.10
C ASN A 190 8.85 8.45 17.48
N ALA A 191 8.21 7.30 17.32
CA ALA A 191 8.85 6.16 16.67
C ALA A 191 9.27 6.53 15.24
N ALA A 192 10.47 6.10 14.85
CA ALA A 192 10.93 6.29 13.48
C ALA A 192 10.04 5.50 12.52
N ARG A 193 9.36 6.21 11.63
CA ARG A 193 8.52 5.59 10.60
C ARG A 193 9.24 5.39 9.27
N GLU A 194 10.42 5.97 9.11
CA GLU A 194 11.23 5.89 7.90
C GLU A 194 12.56 5.19 8.15
N ALA A 195 12.95 4.33 7.23
CA ALA A 195 14.24 3.67 7.20
C ALA A 195 14.79 3.65 5.76
N LYS A 196 16.11 3.61 5.61
CA LYS A 196 16.78 3.49 4.31
C LYS A 196 17.27 2.06 4.11
N TYR A 197 17.01 1.52 2.91
CA TYR A 197 17.57 0.25 2.48
C TYR A 197 17.98 0.31 1.00
N ALA A 198 19.29 0.20 0.73
CA ALA A 198 19.85 0.50 -0.59
C ALA A 198 19.39 1.87 -1.09
N ASP A 199 18.77 1.94 -2.27
CA ASP A 199 18.26 3.18 -2.87
C ASP A 199 16.80 3.49 -2.47
N THR A 200 16.18 2.65 -1.64
CA THR A 200 14.76 2.73 -1.27
C THR A 200 14.57 3.35 0.12
N THR A 201 13.63 4.27 0.26
CA THR A 201 13.10 4.70 1.55
C THR A 201 11.89 3.83 1.90
N VAL A 202 11.97 3.11 3.01
CA VAL A 202 10.86 2.32 3.58
C VAL A 202 10.09 3.21 4.53
N VAL A 203 8.76 3.29 4.36
CA VAL A 203 7.89 4.19 5.14
C VAL A 203 6.73 3.41 5.72
N ASN A 204 6.57 3.47 7.05
CA ASN A 204 5.39 2.97 7.74
C ASN A 204 4.28 4.03 7.70
N ALA A 205 3.16 3.69 7.07
CA ALA A 205 2.00 4.57 6.86
C ALA A 205 0.95 4.51 7.97
N TYR A 206 1.24 3.84 9.10
CA TYR A 206 0.31 3.74 10.24
C TYR A 206 -0.28 5.10 10.61
N ASP A 207 -1.59 5.18 10.84
CA ASP A 207 -2.38 6.42 10.90
C ASP A 207 -2.29 7.17 9.56
N HIS A 208 -1.33 8.05 9.42
CA HIS A 208 -0.97 8.68 8.16
C HIS A 208 0.48 9.17 8.10
N ALA A 209 0.99 9.28 6.88
CA ALA A 209 2.26 9.93 6.55
C ALA A 209 2.09 10.75 5.26
N VAL A 210 2.86 11.83 5.10
CA VAL A 210 2.87 12.62 3.86
C VAL A 210 4.25 12.57 3.23
N LEU A 211 4.31 12.08 2.00
CA LEU A 211 5.53 12.01 1.22
C LEU A 211 5.59 13.18 0.21
N SER A 212 6.76 13.79 0.10
CA SER A 212 7.05 14.76 -0.96
C SER A 212 7.97 14.12 -1.99
N LEU A 213 7.43 13.83 -3.18
CA LEU A 213 8.14 13.11 -4.25
C LEU A 213 8.59 14.07 -5.33
N GLU A 214 9.87 13.98 -5.73
CA GLU A 214 10.35 14.54 -6.98
C GLU A 214 10.20 13.48 -8.08
N ILE A 215 9.27 13.70 -9.01
CA ILE A 215 9.12 12.81 -10.17
C ILE A 215 10.16 13.23 -11.19
N SER A 216 11.25 12.48 -11.31
CA SER A 216 12.15 12.61 -12.45
C SER A 216 11.38 12.22 -13.72
N ARG A 217 11.20 13.19 -14.63
CA ARG A 217 10.59 13.00 -15.94
C ARG A 217 11.54 12.29 -16.89
#